data_3bce2f1f8eb20b17594dd7245eab20d0
#
_entry.id   3bce2f1f8eb20b17594dd7245eab20d0
#
_cell.length_a   1.000
_cell.length_b   1.000
_cell.length_c   1.000
_cell.angle_alpha   90.00
_cell.angle_beta   90.00
_cell.angle_gamma   90.00
#
_symmetry.space_group_name_H-M   'P 1'
#
loop_
_entity.id
_entity.type
_entity.pdbx_description
1 polymer ?
#
loop_
_entity_poly.entity_id
_entity_poly.type
_entity_poly.pdbx_seq_one_letter_code
_entity_poly.pdbx_strand_id
1 'polypeptide(L)'
;MSPFPKQTPTRRHFLSLASTAVAAAAAGTARAQQSKAPANGEKIPGPDPDGIIWHDVAEWGVEGRGWPAEDMERFYARLPLRAKAIVRDTVWGLSQDSAGLLTRFQTDATTIHVRYTLRSERVGMAHMPATGVSGIDLYGLDAKKKWRWISVFRPGEGKTGNPKLNVGKLADGLDPGTRSYTAYLPLYNGVEKLEFGFATGAKTQPIAPRKDKPIIFYGTSITHGACASRPGMTHPAILGRRLDRPVINLGFSGNGKMEAEVGALLAELDPAAYVIDCLPNMIASEVAERAEPLVRQLREARPDTPIVLVEDRTYGYAWIKASARERHQTARAALVRTFDNLVSSGVKGIHYLEGATLLGDDDEATTDGSHPNDLGFVRQADAFEPVLRKALGLG
;
A
#
# COMPACT_ATOMS: atom_id res chain seq x y z
N MET A 1 -39.39 -46.29 -19.00
CA MET A 1 -40.38 -45.25 -19.33
C MET A 1 -39.61 -44.02 -19.80
N SER A 2 -39.76 -43.81 -21.02
CA SER A 2 -39.50 -42.83 -22.04
C SER A 2 -38.56 -41.64 -21.79
N PRO A 3 -37.76 -41.27 -22.82
CA PRO A 3 -36.62 -40.37 -22.78
C PRO A 3 -36.97 -38.98 -23.30
N PHE A 4 -36.15 -38.02 -22.88
CA PHE A 4 -36.19 -36.64 -23.42
C PHE A 4 -35.38 -36.52 -24.73
N PRO A 5 -35.83 -35.73 -25.70
CA PRO A 5 -35.12 -35.52 -26.94
C PRO A 5 -34.10 -34.36 -26.86
N LYS A 6 -32.94 -34.59 -27.50
CA LYS A 6 -31.93 -33.60 -27.86
C LYS A 6 -32.47 -32.70 -28.99
N GLN A 7 -32.29 -31.38 -28.84
CA GLN A 7 -32.36 -30.45 -29.98
C GLN A 7 -31.07 -29.62 -30.05
N THR A 8 -30.37 -29.79 -31.14
CA THR A 8 -29.35 -28.91 -31.71
C THR A 8 -30.00 -27.83 -32.57
N PRO A 9 -29.51 -26.61 -32.63
CA PRO A 9 -29.72 -25.74 -33.78
C PRO A 9 -28.42 -25.43 -34.52
N THR A 10 -28.58 -25.53 -35.81
CA THR A 10 -27.70 -25.34 -36.94
C THR A 10 -27.21 -23.88 -37.11
N ARG A 11 -25.99 -23.82 -37.68
CA ARG A 11 -25.37 -22.62 -38.30
C ARG A 11 -26.27 -22.00 -39.34
N ARG A 12 -26.33 -20.66 -39.36
CA ARG A 12 -26.58 -19.88 -40.59
C ARG A 12 -25.71 -18.64 -40.65
N HIS A 13 -25.01 -18.52 -41.76
CA HIS A 13 -24.21 -17.40 -42.25
C HIS A 13 -25.06 -16.15 -42.42
N PHE A 14 -24.44 -14.98 -42.16
CA PHE A 14 -24.76 -13.78 -42.95
C PHE A 14 -23.49 -12.99 -43.26
N LEU A 15 -23.39 -12.64 -44.53
CA LEU A 15 -22.30 -11.98 -45.21
C LEU A 15 -22.35 -10.43 -44.99
N SER A 16 -21.17 -9.88 -44.92
CA SER A 16 -20.64 -8.62 -45.48
C SER A 16 -21.61 -7.48 -45.84
N LEU A 17 -21.30 -6.30 -45.30
CA LEU A 17 -21.39 -5.02 -46.05
C LEU A 17 -20.32 -4.07 -45.56
N ALA A 18 -19.37 -3.81 -46.40
CA ALA A 18 -18.38 -2.74 -46.28
C ALA A 18 -19.07 -1.38 -46.53
N SER A 19 -18.83 -0.41 -45.70
CA SER A 19 -19.09 0.99 -46.01
C SER A 19 -17.95 1.85 -45.49
N THR A 20 -17.21 2.36 -46.43
CA THR A 20 -16.22 3.44 -46.32
C THR A 20 -16.85 4.69 -45.75
N ALA A 21 -16.30 5.21 -44.67
CA ALA A 21 -16.55 6.59 -44.23
C ALA A 21 -15.23 7.31 -43.96
N VAL A 22 -15.13 8.45 -44.63
CA VAL A 22 -14.04 9.38 -44.80
C VAL A 22 -13.55 9.92 -43.45
N ALA A 23 -12.23 9.96 -43.30
CA ALA A 23 -11.54 10.64 -42.24
C ALA A 23 -11.75 12.18 -42.33
N ALA A 24 -12.34 12.76 -41.28
CA ALA A 24 -12.24 14.19 -41.01
C ALA A 24 -11.36 14.37 -39.79
N ALA A 25 -10.15 14.83 -40.00
CA ALA A 25 -9.23 15.24 -38.97
C ALA A 25 -9.76 16.53 -38.32
N ALA A 26 -10.29 16.43 -37.11
CA ALA A 26 -10.51 17.57 -36.24
C ALA A 26 -9.31 17.66 -35.29
N ALA A 27 -8.41 18.59 -35.57
CA ALA A 27 -7.36 19.03 -34.66
C ALA A 27 -8.03 19.78 -33.49
N GLY A 28 -8.37 19.01 -32.43
CA GLY A 28 -8.75 19.54 -31.13
C GLY A 28 -7.48 19.88 -30.36
N THR A 29 -7.16 21.17 -30.26
CA THR A 29 -6.14 21.69 -29.34
C THR A 29 -6.53 21.28 -27.91
N ALA A 30 -5.83 20.29 -27.38
CA ALA A 30 -5.86 19.96 -25.96
C ALA A 30 -5.25 21.14 -25.19
N ARG A 31 -6.11 22.00 -24.67
CA ARG A 31 -5.77 23.05 -23.73
C ARG A 31 -5.44 22.31 -22.42
N ALA A 32 -4.14 22.19 -22.15
CA ALA A 32 -3.66 21.76 -20.83
C ALA A 32 -4.29 22.69 -19.77
N GLN A 33 -5.26 22.18 -19.03
CA GLN A 33 -5.73 22.81 -17.81
C GLN A 33 -4.59 22.70 -16.80
N GLN A 34 -3.79 23.78 -16.71
CA GLN A 34 -2.88 24.00 -15.60
C GLN A 34 -3.73 23.90 -14.32
N SER A 35 -3.42 22.92 -13.48
CA SER A 35 -3.89 22.90 -12.11
C SER A 35 -3.54 24.25 -11.49
N LYS A 36 -4.54 25.05 -11.19
CA LYS A 36 -4.37 26.28 -10.42
C LYS A 36 -3.72 25.86 -9.10
N ALA A 37 -2.49 26.32 -8.89
CA ALA A 37 -1.96 26.45 -7.55
C ALA A 37 -3.01 27.20 -6.70
N PRO A 38 -3.24 26.85 -5.42
CA PRO A 38 -4.21 27.56 -4.60
C PRO A 38 -3.87 29.04 -4.64
N ALA A 39 -4.85 29.84 -5.02
CA ALA A 39 -4.72 31.28 -5.04
C ALA A 39 -4.38 31.75 -3.61
N ASN A 40 -3.28 32.48 -3.46
CA ASN A 40 -2.96 33.20 -2.24
C ASN A 40 -4.19 34.00 -1.79
N GLY A 41 -4.86 33.58 -0.73
CA GLY A 41 -6.00 34.31 -0.15
C GLY A 41 -7.11 33.50 0.49
N GLU A 42 -7.09 32.16 0.51
CA GLU A 42 -8.04 31.44 1.36
C GLU A 42 -7.71 31.68 2.83
N LYS A 43 -8.66 32.27 3.55
CA LYS A 43 -8.56 32.53 4.99
C LYS A 43 -8.30 31.19 5.67
N ILE A 44 -7.12 31.05 6.32
CA ILE A 44 -6.91 30.01 7.33
C ILE A 44 -8.12 30.08 8.26
N PRO A 45 -8.87 28.97 8.44
CA PRO A 45 -9.99 28.96 9.39
C PRO A 45 -9.49 29.51 10.72
N GLY A 46 -10.28 30.43 11.34
CA GLY A 46 -9.93 30.93 12.67
C GLY A 46 -9.84 29.77 13.68
N PRO A 47 -9.23 30.00 14.85
CA PRO A 47 -9.13 28.98 15.88
C PRO A 47 -10.53 28.55 16.32
N ASP A 48 -10.68 27.27 16.68
CA ASP A 48 -11.86 26.75 17.33
C ASP A 48 -11.99 27.32 18.77
N PRO A 49 -13.06 27.01 19.52
CA PRO A 49 -13.25 27.50 20.89
C PRO A 49 -12.07 27.17 21.85
N ASP A 50 -11.31 26.12 21.54
CA ASP A 50 -10.13 25.69 22.33
C ASP A 50 -8.83 26.37 21.88
N GLY A 51 -8.90 27.28 20.90
CA GLY A 51 -7.73 27.99 20.36
C GLY A 51 -6.89 27.15 19.41
N ILE A 52 -7.45 26.10 18.80
CA ILE A 52 -6.78 25.20 17.88
C ILE A 52 -7.10 25.60 16.43
N ILE A 53 -6.06 25.71 15.61
CA ILE A 53 -6.17 25.87 14.16
C ILE A 53 -6.05 24.49 13.51
N TRP A 54 -7.06 24.10 12.76
CA TRP A 54 -7.13 22.81 12.07
C TRP A 54 -6.76 22.95 10.60
N HIS A 55 -5.93 22.02 10.11
CA HIS A 55 -5.45 21.96 8.74
C HIS A 55 -5.87 20.64 8.10
N ASP A 56 -6.53 20.71 6.94
CA ASP A 56 -6.94 19.52 6.19
C ASP A 56 -5.73 18.92 5.46
N VAL A 57 -5.48 17.63 5.69
CA VAL A 57 -4.37 16.90 5.07
C VAL A 57 -4.55 16.76 3.55
N ALA A 58 -5.78 16.83 3.05
CA ALA A 58 -6.02 16.82 1.60
C ALA A 58 -5.37 18.00 0.89
N GLU A 59 -5.23 19.16 1.57
CA GLU A 59 -4.52 20.33 1.04
C GLU A 59 -2.99 20.16 1.08
N TRP A 60 -2.47 19.34 1.99
CA TRP A 60 -1.03 19.07 2.14
C TRP A 60 -0.51 18.04 1.15
N GLY A 61 -1.40 17.11 0.73
CA GLY A 61 -1.06 15.94 -0.04
C GLY A 61 -0.57 14.76 0.80
N VAL A 62 -0.54 13.60 0.16
CA VAL A 62 -0.10 12.34 0.78
C VAL A 62 0.92 11.64 -0.12
N GLU A 63 1.88 10.96 0.51
CA GLU A 63 2.74 9.96 -0.13
C GLU A 63 2.10 8.57 -0.02
N GLY A 64 2.55 7.63 -0.86
CA GLY A 64 2.08 6.24 -0.83
C GLY A 64 0.89 5.96 -1.76
N ARG A 65 0.40 6.97 -2.47
CA ARG A 65 -0.61 6.84 -3.52
C ARG A 65 0.07 6.75 -4.89
N GLY A 66 -0.36 5.78 -5.72
CA GLY A 66 0.22 5.56 -7.05
C GLY A 66 -0.36 6.44 -8.14
N TRP A 67 -1.57 6.97 -7.97
CA TRP A 67 -2.31 7.73 -8.98
C TRP A 67 -2.68 9.12 -8.47
N PRO A 68 -2.92 10.09 -9.36
CA PRO A 68 -3.35 11.45 -8.99
C PRO A 68 -4.65 11.46 -8.18
N ALA A 69 -4.87 12.53 -7.40
CA ALA A 69 -6.05 12.65 -6.54
C ALA A 69 -7.36 12.64 -7.33
N GLU A 70 -7.37 13.26 -8.50
CA GLU A 70 -8.50 13.37 -9.42
C GLU A 70 -8.95 12.04 -10.01
N ASP A 71 -8.07 11.03 -10.04
CA ASP A 71 -8.40 9.68 -10.50
C ASP A 71 -9.04 8.82 -9.42
N MET A 72 -9.05 9.28 -8.17
CA MET A 72 -9.48 8.49 -7.02
C MET A 72 -10.97 8.65 -6.73
N GLU A 73 -11.68 7.58 -6.34
CA GLU A 73 -13.04 7.69 -5.78
C GLU A 73 -13.03 8.40 -4.43
N ARG A 74 -11.96 8.19 -3.64
CA ARG A 74 -11.73 8.81 -2.33
C ARG A 74 -10.28 9.21 -2.21
N PHE A 75 -10.03 10.38 -1.64
CA PHE A 75 -8.69 10.93 -1.55
C PHE A 75 -7.66 9.99 -0.90
N TYR A 76 -8.08 9.22 0.10
CA TYR A 76 -7.20 8.31 0.85
C TYR A 76 -7.34 6.83 0.42
N ALA A 77 -7.87 6.53 -0.77
CA ALA A 77 -7.88 5.20 -1.35
C ALA A 77 -6.53 4.87 -2.04
N ARG A 78 -6.30 3.58 -2.36
CA ARG A 78 -5.02 3.09 -2.91
C ARG A 78 -5.07 2.75 -4.40
N LEU A 79 -6.24 2.48 -4.97
CA LEU A 79 -6.43 2.27 -6.41
C LEU A 79 -7.33 3.35 -7.02
N PRO A 80 -7.11 3.71 -8.30
CA PRO A 80 -7.91 4.69 -9.01
C PRO A 80 -9.32 4.18 -9.26
N LEU A 81 -10.30 5.08 -9.41
CA LEU A 81 -11.72 4.72 -9.60
C LEU A 81 -11.95 3.74 -10.75
N ARG A 82 -11.22 3.89 -11.86
CA ARG A 82 -11.34 2.97 -13.01
C ARG A 82 -11.00 1.51 -12.68
N ALA A 83 -10.18 1.27 -11.65
CA ALA A 83 -9.84 -0.07 -11.20
C ALA A 83 -11.07 -0.87 -10.73
N LYS A 84 -12.13 -0.18 -10.26
CA LYS A 84 -13.38 -0.81 -9.81
C LYS A 84 -14.03 -1.71 -10.85
N ALA A 85 -13.88 -1.38 -12.13
CA ALA A 85 -14.47 -2.14 -13.22
C ALA A 85 -13.61 -3.32 -13.71
N ILE A 86 -12.34 -3.40 -13.29
CA ILE A 86 -11.38 -4.36 -13.84
C ILE A 86 -10.81 -5.33 -12.81
N VAL A 87 -10.64 -4.92 -11.54
CA VAL A 87 -10.17 -5.82 -10.49
C VAL A 87 -11.35 -6.50 -9.81
N ARG A 88 -11.10 -7.63 -9.13
CA ARG A 88 -12.13 -8.31 -8.33
C ARG A 88 -12.68 -7.39 -7.23
N ASP A 89 -13.98 -7.53 -6.92
CA ASP A 89 -14.67 -6.71 -5.91
C ASP A 89 -13.94 -6.69 -4.56
N THR A 90 -13.36 -7.83 -4.15
CA THR A 90 -12.60 -7.91 -2.90
C THR A 90 -11.32 -7.09 -2.95
N VAL A 91 -10.59 -7.10 -4.07
CA VAL A 91 -9.39 -6.26 -4.28
C VAL A 91 -9.79 -4.80 -4.26
N TRP A 92 -10.88 -4.43 -4.95
CA TRP A 92 -11.42 -3.08 -4.91
C TRP A 92 -11.81 -2.66 -3.50
N GLY A 93 -12.55 -3.48 -2.77
CA GLY A 93 -12.96 -3.21 -1.39
C GLY A 93 -11.77 -2.97 -0.45
N LEU A 94 -10.71 -3.80 -0.55
CA LEU A 94 -9.47 -3.67 0.20
C LEU A 94 -8.64 -2.45 -0.21
N SER A 95 -8.73 -2.01 -1.46
CA SER A 95 -8.03 -0.81 -1.94
C SER A 95 -8.54 0.47 -1.29
N GLN A 96 -9.71 0.42 -0.67
CA GLN A 96 -10.33 1.55 0.03
C GLN A 96 -9.79 1.75 1.45
N ASP A 97 -8.96 0.83 1.95
CA ASP A 97 -8.17 1.03 3.17
C ASP A 97 -6.95 1.89 2.86
N SER A 98 -6.49 2.68 3.86
CA SER A 98 -5.47 3.72 3.67
C SER A 98 -4.04 3.24 3.93
N ALA A 99 -3.80 1.92 3.87
CA ALA A 99 -2.51 1.30 4.16
C ALA A 99 -1.36 1.87 3.32
N GLY A 100 -0.27 2.24 3.98
CA GLY A 100 0.93 2.78 3.33
C GLY A 100 0.86 4.26 2.97
N LEU A 101 -0.32 4.89 3.07
CA LEU A 101 -0.42 6.34 2.92
C LEU A 101 0.19 7.04 4.13
N LEU A 102 0.82 8.17 3.89
CA LEU A 102 1.37 9.03 4.93
C LEU A 102 1.34 10.50 4.50
N THR A 103 1.37 11.39 5.48
CA THR A 103 1.59 12.82 5.24
C THR A 103 2.77 13.31 6.05
N ARG A 104 3.37 14.42 5.62
CA ARG A 104 4.55 15.00 6.25
C ARG A 104 4.31 16.49 6.51
N PHE A 105 4.77 16.95 7.66
CA PHE A 105 4.66 18.36 8.04
C PHE A 105 5.79 18.75 8.97
N GLN A 106 5.93 20.06 9.17
CA GLN A 106 6.87 20.64 10.13
C GLN A 106 6.12 21.56 11.08
N THR A 107 6.40 21.48 12.38
CA THR A 107 5.82 22.38 13.38
C THR A 107 6.75 22.56 14.58
N ASP A 108 6.58 23.67 15.30
CA ASP A 108 7.19 23.94 16.63
C ASP A 108 6.18 23.74 17.77
N ALA A 109 4.97 23.27 17.48
CA ALA A 109 3.95 23.01 18.46
C ALA A 109 4.40 21.94 19.48
N THR A 110 4.11 22.17 20.77
CA THR A 110 4.36 21.21 21.84
C THR A 110 3.24 20.21 22.04
N THR A 111 2.10 20.42 21.36
CA THR A 111 0.96 19.50 21.29
C THR A 111 0.48 19.39 19.84
N ILE A 112 0.28 18.18 19.39
CA ILE A 112 -0.28 17.88 18.05
C ILE A 112 -1.62 17.22 18.28
N HIS A 113 -2.68 17.85 17.79
CA HIS A 113 -4.03 17.31 17.79
C HIS A 113 -4.30 16.62 16.45
N VAL A 114 -5.20 15.66 16.47
CA VAL A 114 -5.71 15.00 15.27
C VAL A 114 -7.23 14.83 15.35
N ARG A 115 -7.91 15.03 14.23
CA ARG A 115 -9.28 14.58 14.04
C ARG A 115 -9.41 13.93 12.67
N TYR A 116 -10.09 12.79 12.63
CA TYR A 116 -10.27 12.07 11.38
C TYR A 116 -11.55 11.25 11.41
N THR A 117 -12.14 11.08 10.22
CA THR A 117 -13.33 10.26 10.00
C THR A 117 -12.91 8.97 9.30
N LEU A 118 -13.34 7.85 9.86
CA LEU A 118 -13.10 6.51 9.32
C LEU A 118 -14.26 6.05 8.44
N ARG A 119 -13.95 5.24 7.43
CA ARG A 119 -14.95 4.60 6.58
C ARG A 119 -15.80 3.57 7.35
N SER A 120 -15.16 2.81 8.22
CA SER A 120 -15.79 1.75 9.02
C SER A 120 -15.77 2.07 10.51
N GLU A 121 -16.83 1.71 11.20
CA GLU A 121 -16.95 1.77 12.67
C GLU A 121 -16.11 0.69 13.36
N ARG A 122 -15.70 -0.34 12.62
CA ARG A 122 -14.87 -1.44 13.14
C ARG A 122 -13.43 -0.97 13.26
N VAL A 123 -13.05 -0.50 14.45
CA VAL A 123 -11.72 0.09 14.70
C VAL A 123 -10.62 -0.93 14.97
N GLY A 124 -10.93 -2.19 15.27
CA GLY A 124 -9.96 -3.26 15.56
C GLY A 124 -10.40 -4.61 15.00
N MET A 125 -9.51 -5.60 15.03
CA MET A 125 -9.77 -6.99 14.64
C MET A 125 -9.32 -7.94 15.75
N ALA A 126 -9.81 -9.19 15.75
CA ALA A 126 -9.51 -10.17 16.81
C ALA A 126 -8.00 -10.46 16.99
N HIS A 127 -7.23 -10.32 15.92
CA HIS A 127 -5.78 -10.56 15.86
C HIS A 127 -4.95 -9.30 15.59
N MET A 128 -5.59 -8.12 15.60
CA MET A 128 -4.92 -6.87 15.32
C MET A 128 -5.51 -5.72 16.14
N PRO A 129 -4.69 -4.95 16.89
CA PRO A 129 -5.18 -3.87 17.75
C PRO A 129 -5.77 -2.71 16.94
N ALA A 130 -6.63 -1.94 17.58
CA ALA A 130 -7.23 -0.75 16.99
C ALA A 130 -6.19 0.28 16.51
N THR A 131 -5.05 0.37 17.18
CA THR A 131 -3.91 1.22 16.80
C THR A 131 -3.32 0.86 15.44
N GLY A 132 -3.30 -0.43 15.07
CA GLY A 132 -2.86 -0.88 13.76
C GLY A 132 -3.96 -0.78 12.72
N VAL A 133 -5.18 -1.24 13.06
CA VAL A 133 -6.33 -1.25 12.13
C VAL A 133 -6.73 0.17 11.72
N SER A 134 -6.82 1.10 12.70
CA SER A 134 -7.50 2.40 12.54
C SER A 134 -6.74 3.58 13.12
N GLY A 135 -5.53 3.39 13.66
CA GLY A 135 -4.75 4.45 14.30
C GLY A 135 -3.97 5.33 13.32
N ILE A 136 -3.66 6.55 13.74
CA ILE A 136 -2.71 7.45 13.08
C ILE A 136 -1.38 7.36 13.82
N ASP A 137 -0.30 6.99 13.14
CA ASP A 137 1.00 6.65 13.74
C ASP A 137 2.06 7.72 13.44
N LEU A 138 2.61 8.36 14.47
CA LEU A 138 3.45 9.56 14.36
C LEU A 138 4.92 9.27 14.62
N TYR A 139 5.76 9.73 13.72
CA TYR A 139 7.21 9.76 13.81
C TYR A 139 7.73 11.19 13.71
N GLY A 140 8.80 11.49 14.42
CA GLY A 140 9.56 12.75 14.32
C GLY A 140 10.99 12.50 13.84
N LEU A 141 11.54 13.45 13.10
CA LEU A 141 12.92 13.41 12.63
C LEU A 141 13.83 14.00 13.71
N ASP A 142 14.76 13.21 14.25
CA ASP A 142 15.72 13.68 15.25
C ASP A 142 16.87 14.50 14.64
N ALA A 143 17.72 15.07 15.49
CA ALA A 143 18.87 15.88 15.06
C ALA A 143 19.91 15.07 14.25
N LYS A 144 19.92 13.73 14.37
CA LYS A 144 20.77 12.82 13.60
C LYS A 144 20.13 12.36 12.29
N LYS A 145 19.03 12.99 11.89
CA LYS A 145 18.24 12.65 10.68
C LYS A 145 17.67 11.22 10.72
N LYS A 146 17.35 10.70 11.90
CA LYS A 146 16.68 9.42 12.08
C LYS A 146 15.22 9.64 12.45
N TRP A 147 14.32 8.94 11.78
CA TRP A 147 12.91 8.88 12.14
C TRP A 147 12.74 8.10 13.43
N ARG A 148 12.20 8.77 14.45
CA ARG A 148 11.94 8.22 15.78
C ARG A 148 10.45 8.18 16.02
N TRP A 149 9.97 7.05 16.54
CA TRP A 149 8.58 6.93 16.93
C TRP A 149 8.24 7.86 18.09
N ILE A 150 7.04 8.45 18.04
CA ILE A 150 6.55 9.37 19.07
C ILE A 150 5.31 8.78 19.73
N SER A 151 4.25 8.54 18.95
CA SER A 151 2.98 8.07 19.47
C SER A 151 2.10 7.49 18.35
N VAL A 152 1.02 6.85 18.76
CA VAL A 152 -0.06 6.43 17.87
C VAL A 152 -1.40 6.82 18.49
N PHE A 153 -2.29 7.42 17.70
CA PHE A 153 -3.64 7.71 18.16
C PHE A 153 -4.43 6.41 18.35
N ARG A 154 -5.12 6.29 19.50
CA ARG A 154 -5.94 5.14 19.87
C ARG A 154 -7.41 5.41 19.47
N PRO A 155 -7.90 4.87 18.36
CA PRO A 155 -9.26 5.13 17.91
C PRO A 155 -10.28 4.50 18.86
N GLY A 156 -11.45 5.12 18.96
CA GLY A 156 -12.54 4.69 19.84
C GLY A 156 -12.47 5.23 21.29
N GLU A 157 -11.37 5.90 21.69
CA GLU A 157 -11.30 6.56 23.00
C GLU A 157 -11.98 7.93 23.03
N GLY A 158 -12.24 8.53 21.86
CA GLY A 158 -12.94 9.81 21.72
C GLY A 158 -14.45 9.67 21.89
N LYS A 159 -15.05 10.36 22.87
CA LYS A 159 -16.50 10.35 23.13
C LYS A 159 -17.23 11.35 22.23
N THR A 160 -17.15 11.18 20.92
CA THR A 160 -17.77 12.13 19.96
C THR A 160 -19.26 11.82 19.67
N GLY A 161 -19.79 10.70 20.17
CA GLY A 161 -21.14 10.22 19.79
C GLY A 161 -21.21 9.65 18.36
N ASN A 162 -20.18 9.83 17.54
CA ASN A 162 -20.03 9.25 16.20
C ASN A 162 -18.87 8.26 16.21
N PRO A 163 -19.09 6.93 16.05
CA PRO A 163 -18.07 5.91 16.16
C PRO A 163 -16.98 6.00 15.06
N LYS A 164 -17.28 6.70 13.97
CA LYS A 164 -16.33 6.94 12.88
C LYS A 164 -15.44 8.15 13.09
N LEU A 165 -15.89 9.12 13.90
CA LEU A 165 -15.14 10.36 14.16
C LEU A 165 -14.22 10.19 15.37
N ASN A 166 -12.95 10.38 15.16
CA ASN A 166 -11.91 10.32 16.16
C ASN A 166 -11.27 11.70 16.32
N VAL A 167 -11.23 12.22 17.55
CA VAL A 167 -10.69 13.55 17.87
C VAL A 167 -9.92 13.47 19.16
N GLY A 168 -8.72 14.05 19.20
CA GLY A 168 -7.94 14.15 20.41
C GLY A 168 -6.48 14.55 20.18
N LYS A 169 -5.68 14.43 21.22
CA LYS A 169 -4.24 14.66 21.16
C LYS A 169 -3.56 13.44 20.55
N LEU A 170 -2.79 13.66 19.48
CA LEU A 170 -1.91 12.65 18.91
C LEU A 170 -0.58 12.60 19.68
N ALA A 171 -0.06 13.76 20.06
CA ALA A 171 1.11 13.88 20.92
C ALA A 171 1.00 15.15 21.77
N ASP A 172 1.53 15.14 22.99
CA ASP A 172 1.61 16.30 23.87
C ASP A 172 2.89 16.29 24.69
N GLY A 173 3.18 17.42 25.34
CA GLY A 173 4.40 17.58 26.14
C GLY A 173 5.68 17.48 25.33
N LEU A 174 5.64 17.78 24.03
CA LEU A 174 6.83 17.78 23.19
C LEU A 174 7.73 18.96 23.57
N ASP A 175 9.05 18.71 23.56
CA ASP A 175 10.02 19.79 23.78
C ASP A 175 9.85 20.90 22.74
N PRO A 176 10.02 22.18 23.09
CA PRO A 176 10.00 23.28 22.14
C PRO A 176 10.99 23.12 21.01
N GLY A 177 10.64 23.62 19.83
CA GLY A 177 11.50 23.66 18.65
C GLY A 177 10.88 23.03 17.41
N THR A 178 11.24 23.56 16.26
CA THR A 178 10.70 23.11 14.96
C THR A 178 11.25 21.75 14.59
N ARG A 179 10.37 20.81 14.27
CA ARG A 179 10.72 19.44 13.83
C ARG A 179 9.86 19.01 12.66
N SER A 180 10.41 18.11 11.84
CA SER A 180 9.68 17.43 10.79
C SER A 180 9.03 16.16 11.35
N TYR A 181 7.78 15.93 10.93
CA TYR A 181 6.97 14.80 11.35
C TYR A 181 6.48 14.03 10.14
N THR A 182 6.26 12.72 10.33
CA THR A 182 5.59 11.82 9.37
C THR A 182 4.46 11.12 10.11
N ALA A 183 3.24 11.21 9.58
CA ALA A 183 2.08 10.52 10.13
C ALA A 183 1.58 9.48 9.11
N TYR A 184 1.63 8.19 9.51
CA TYR A 184 1.10 7.07 8.74
C TYR A 184 -0.38 6.87 9.02
N LEU A 185 -1.14 6.54 7.96
CA LEU A 185 -2.57 6.32 8.00
C LEU A 185 -2.91 4.85 8.35
N PRO A 186 -4.18 4.57 8.74
CA PRO A 186 -4.67 3.25 9.12
C PRO A 186 -4.38 2.15 8.10
N LEU A 187 -4.14 0.92 8.59
CA LEU A 187 -3.84 -0.22 7.71
C LEU A 187 -5.10 -0.93 7.18
N TYR A 188 -6.11 -1.16 8.05
CA TYR A 188 -7.31 -1.94 7.71
C TYR A 188 -8.61 -1.14 7.85
N ASN A 189 -8.49 0.20 7.72
CA ASN A 189 -9.64 1.10 7.64
C ASN A 189 -9.32 2.24 6.66
N GLY A 190 -10.33 2.69 5.93
CA GLY A 190 -10.21 3.86 5.07
C GLY A 190 -10.41 5.15 5.88
N VAL A 191 -9.62 6.15 5.56
CA VAL A 191 -9.82 7.52 6.04
C VAL A 191 -10.70 8.26 5.03
N GLU A 192 -11.71 8.99 5.51
CA GLU A 192 -12.57 9.86 4.69
C GLU A 192 -12.13 11.33 4.79
N LYS A 193 -11.73 11.76 6.00
CA LYS A 193 -11.19 13.08 6.27
C LYS A 193 -10.13 12.99 7.36
N LEU A 194 -9.05 13.77 7.23
CA LEU A 194 -7.97 13.86 8.23
C LEU A 194 -7.50 15.29 8.37
N GLU A 195 -7.45 15.77 9.61
CA GLU A 195 -6.96 17.10 9.95
C GLU A 195 -5.99 17.02 11.13
N PHE A 196 -4.95 17.84 11.08
CA PHE A 196 -4.09 18.11 12.24
C PHE A 196 -4.41 19.48 12.83
N GLY A 197 -4.41 19.56 14.16
CA GLY A 197 -4.71 20.76 14.92
C GLY A 197 -3.49 21.20 15.74
N PHE A 198 -3.23 22.50 15.75
CA PHE A 198 -2.13 23.13 16.48
C PHE A 198 -2.63 24.36 17.20
N ALA A 199 -2.03 24.68 18.37
CA ALA A 199 -2.36 25.89 19.11
C ALA A 199 -2.12 27.15 18.26
N THR A 200 -2.94 28.16 18.46
CA THR A 200 -2.75 29.49 17.83
C THR A 200 -1.34 30.01 18.13
N GLY A 201 -0.64 30.44 17.07
CA GLY A 201 0.73 30.93 17.14
C GLY A 201 1.81 29.88 16.87
N ALA A 202 1.47 28.59 16.82
CA ALA A 202 2.42 27.56 16.37
C ALA A 202 2.75 27.75 14.89
N LYS A 203 4.03 27.65 14.55
CA LYS A 203 4.49 27.68 13.15
C LYS A 203 4.33 26.29 12.57
N THR A 204 3.42 26.15 11.62
CA THR A 204 3.12 24.87 10.95
C THR A 204 3.16 25.05 9.46
N GLN A 205 3.78 24.08 8.77
CA GLN A 205 3.79 24.03 7.32
C GLN A 205 3.78 22.58 6.81
N PRO A 206 3.10 22.29 5.71
CA PRO A 206 3.19 21.00 5.06
C PRO A 206 4.59 20.77 4.47
N ILE A 207 5.02 19.52 4.42
CA ILE A 207 6.14 19.07 3.62
C ILE A 207 5.56 18.36 2.40
N ALA A 208 5.80 18.91 1.22
CA ALA A 208 5.28 18.37 -0.02
C ALA A 208 5.67 16.88 -0.19
N PRO A 209 4.79 16.05 -0.78
CA PRO A 209 5.11 14.68 -1.14
C PRO A 209 6.39 14.60 -1.97
N ARG A 210 7.23 13.62 -1.68
CA ARG A 210 8.47 13.40 -2.43
C ARG A 210 8.15 12.99 -3.87
N LYS A 211 9.01 13.42 -4.79
CA LYS A 211 8.92 13.12 -6.23
C LYS A 211 9.83 11.97 -6.66
N ASP A 212 10.60 11.42 -5.74
CA ASP A 212 11.45 10.26 -6.01
C ASP A 212 10.60 9.07 -6.43
N LYS A 213 11.13 8.25 -7.35
CA LYS A 213 10.46 7.02 -7.76
C LYS A 213 10.24 6.11 -6.54
N PRO A 214 8.99 5.68 -6.27
CA PRO A 214 8.67 4.88 -5.10
C PRO A 214 9.11 3.43 -5.26
N ILE A 215 9.22 2.70 -4.15
CA ILE A 215 9.22 1.23 -4.16
C ILE A 215 7.76 0.78 -4.08
N ILE A 216 7.32 -0.04 -5.03
CA ILE A 216 5.96 -0.59 -5.03
C ILE A 216 5.99 -2.00 -4.43
N PHE A 217 5.23 -2.21 -3.36
CA PHE A 217 4.98 -3.54 -2.80
C PHE A 217 3.60 -4.01 -3.24
N TYR A 218 3.55 -5.05 -4.07
CA TYR A 218 2.34 -5.77 -4.40
C TYR A 218 2.34 -7.11 -3.67
N GLY A 219 1.33 -7.33 -2.81
CA GLY A 219 1.34 -8.52 -1.96
C GLY A 219 0.03 -8.79 -1.25
N THR A 220 0.15 -9.47 -0.13
CA THR A 220 -0.94 -10.10 0.62
C THR A 220 -1.36 -9.29 1.84
N SER A 221 -2.02 -9.95 2.82
CA SER A 221 -2.28 -9.39 4.16
C SER A 221 -1.00 -8.98 4.87
N ILE A 222 0.11 -9.66 4.64
CA ILE A 222 1.41 -9.37 5.24
C ILE A 222 1.92 -8.02 4.73
N THR A 223 1.90 -7.80 3.43
CA THR A 223 2.24 -6.50 2.83
C THR A 223 1.25 -5.41 3.25
N HIS A 224 -0.05 -5.71 3.30
CA HIS A 224 -1.09 -4.80 3.79
C HIS A 224 -0.81 -4.33 5.23
N GLY A 225 -0.26 -5.23 6.07
CA GLY A 225 0.17 -4.94 7.43
C GLY A 225 -0.63 -5.66 8.52
N ALA A 226 -1.21 -6.83 8.20
CA ALA A 226 -1.95 -7.62 9.19
C ALA A 226 -1.06 -7.94 10.40
N CYS A 227 -1.62 -7.75 11.58
CA CYS A 227 -1.02 -7.96 12.89
C CYS A 227 0.09 -6.97 13.30
N ALA A 228 0.40 -5.95 12.49
CA ALA A 228 1.22 -4.83 12.96
C ALA A 228 0.49 -4.07 14.08
N SER A 229 1.20 -3.76 15.17
CA SER A 229 0.63 -3.00 16.28
C SER A 229 0.21 -1.57 15.91
N ARG A 230 0.81 -1.00 14.88
CA ARG A 230 0.59 0.36 14.36
C ARG A 230 1.12 0.50 12.93
N PRO A 231 0.61 1.46 12.14
CA PRO A 231 0.91 1.57 10.70
C PRO A 231 2.39 1.61 10.32
N GLY A 232 3.21 2.35 11.05
CA GLY A 232 4.64 2.47 10.74
C GLY A 232 5.47 1.22 11.06
N MET A 233 4.88 0.16 11.64
CA MET A 233 5.59 -1.11 11.93
C MET A 233 5.55 -2.10 10.78
N THR A 234 4.79 -1.87 9.74
CA THR A 234 4.84 -2.74 8.56
C THR A 234 6.22 -2.70 7.89
N HIS A 235 6.71 -3.83 7.35
CA HIS A 235 8.01 -3.86 6.68
C HIS A 235 8.14 -2.85 5.52
N PRO A 236 7.09 -2.57 4.69
CA PRO A 236 7.19 -1.51 3.69
C PRO A 236 7.43 -0.13 4.32
N ALA A 237 6.74 0.20 5.43
CA ALA A 237 6.93 1.47 6.11
C ALA A 237 8.32 1.59 6.77
N ILE A 238 8.83 0.50 7.38
CA ILE A 238 10.18 0.45 7.95
C ILE A 238 11.22 0.68 6.85
N LEU A 239 11.10 -0.03 5.73
CA LEU A 239 12.00 0.09 4.59
C LEU A 239 11.96 1.48 3.95
N GLY A 240 10.77 2.08 3.83
CA GLY A 240 10.64 3.46 3.35
C GLY A 240 11.40 4.47 4.20
N ARG A 241 11.42 4.30 5.55
CA ARG A 241 12.22 5.14 6.45
C ARG A 241 13.70 4.84 6.39
N ARG A 242 14.11 3.56 6.28
CA ARG A 242 15.53 3.15 6.25
C ARG A 242 16.22 3.53 4.94
N LEU A 243 15.51 3.44 3.82
CA LEU A 243 16.00 3.76 2.48
C LEU A 243 15.75 5.23 2.10
N ASP A 244 15.08 6.00 2.98
CA ASP A 244 14.60 7.36 2.73
C ASP A 244 13.91 7.49 1.36
N ARG A 245 12.96 6.59 1.07
CA ARG A 245 12.30 6.51 -0.23
C ARG A 245 10.78 6.37 -0.08
N PRO A 246 9.98 6.99 -0.97
CA PRO A 246 8.54 6.76 -1.00
C PRO A 246 8.23 5.28 -1.22
N VAL A 247 7.16 4.81 -0.59
CA VAL A 247 6.67 3.44 -0.74
C VAL A 247 5.18 3.47 -1.09
N ILE A 248 4.79 2.68 -2.08
CA ILE A 248 3.38 2.42 -2.39
C ILE A 248 3.05 1.00 -1.92
N ASN A 249 2.11 0.90 -0.97
CA ASN A 249 1.66 -0.37 -0.42
C ASN A 249 0.38 -0.82 -1.14
N LEU A 250 0.51 -1.84 -1.99
CA LEU A 250 -0.57 -2.52 -2.68
C LEU A 250 -0.72 -3.96 -2.14
N GLY A 251 -0.72 -4.09 -0.82
CA GLY A 251 -1.11 -5.32 -0.14
C GLY A 251 -2.62 -5.48 -0.14
N PHE A 252 -3.09 -6.69 -0.52
CA PHE A 252 -4.50 -7.06 -0.57
C PHE A 252 -4.71 -8.35 0.21
N SER A 253 -5.24 -8.22 1.44
CA SER A 253 -5.43 -9.32 2.39
C SER A 253 -6.20 -10.50 1.78
N GLY A 254 -5.56 -11.69 1.72
CA GLY A 254 -6.13 -12.89 1.09
C GLY A 254 -6.23 -12.82 -0.45
N ASN A 255 -5.86 -11.69 -1.09
CA ASN A 255 -6.19 -11.38 -2.48
C ASN A 255 -5.04 -10.83 -3.34
N GLY A 256 -3.84 -10.74 -2.83
CA GLY A 256 -2.64 -10.52 -3.65
C GLY A 256 -2.26 -11.84 -4.34
N LYS A 257 -2.62 -12.00 -5.62
CA LYS A 257 -2.55 -13.29 -6.34
C LYS A 257 -1.94 -13.18 -7.75
N MET A 258 -1.10 -12.19 -7.97
CA MET A 258 -0.41 -11.96 -9.25
C MET A 258 -1.36 -11.90 -10.46
N GLU A 259 -2.52 -11.25 -10.30
CA GLU A 259 -3.55 -11.14 -11.34
C GLU A 259 -3.15 -10.13 -12.41
N ALA A 260 -3.44 -10.44 -13.67
CA ALA A 260 -3.07 -9.64 -14.83
C ALA A 260 -3.68 -8.23 -14.78
N GLU A 261 -4.90 -8.10 -14.23
CA GLU A 261 -5.62 -6.84 -14.08
C GLU A 261 -4.92 -5.89 -13.09
N VAL A 262 -4.42 -6.44 -11.98
CA VAL A 262 -3.58 -5.68 -11.04
C VAL A 262 -2.22 -5.38 -11.67
N GLY A 263 -1.65 -6.34 -12.41
CA GLY A 263 -0.43 -6.14 -13.20
C GLY A 263 -0.54 -4.97 -14.17
N ALA A 264 -1.68 -4.81 -14.85
CA ALA A 264 -1.93 -3.69 -15.76
C ALA A 264 -1.89 -2.33 -15.02
N LEU A 265 -2.48 -2.26 -13.83
CA LEU A 265 -2.41 -1.06 -12.99
C LEU A 265 -0.98 -0.78 -12.49
N LEU A 266 -0.23 -1.80 -12.11
CA LEU A 266 1.17 -1.64 -11.72
C LEU A 266 2.05 -1.13 -12.87
N ALA A 267 1.78 -1.59 -14.09
CA ALA A 267 2.51 -1.20 -15.30
C ALA A 267 2.36 0.29 -15.67
N GLU A 268 1.31 0.95 -15.22
CA GLU A 268 1.11 2.39 -15.41
C GLU A 268 2.10 3.22 -14.57
N LEU A 269 2.55 2.69 -13.44
CA LEU A 269 3.41 3.39 -12.48
C LEU A 269 4.89 3.36 -12.90
N ASP A 270 5.66 4.35 -12.45
CA ASP A 270 7.10 4.46 -12.71
C ASP A 270 7.90 4.33 -11.39
N PRO A 271 8.05 3.11 -10.84
CA PRO A 271 8.76 2.92 -9.58
C PRO A 271 10.27 2.78 -9.73
N ALA A 272 10.96 2.92 -8.60
CA ALA A 272 12.37 2.56 -8.47
C ALA A 272 12.57 1.03 -8.44
N ALA A 273 11.61 0.30 -7.90
CA ALA A 273 11.57 -1.17 -7.90
C ALA A 273 10.13 -1.68 -7.66
N TYR A 274 9.82 -2.85 -8.23
CA TYR A 274 8.66 -3.65 -7.85
C TYR A 274 9.06 -4.75 -6.88
N VAL A 275 8.28 -4.97 -5.84
CA VAL A 275 8.38 -6.09 -4.91
C VAL A 275 7.11 -6.91 -5.03
N ILE A 276 7.21 -8.13 -5.51
CA ILE A 276 6.08 -9.05 -5.75
C ILE A 276 6.06 -10.09 -4.62
N ASP A 277 5.20 -9.87 -3.64
CA ASP A 277 5.11 -10.59 -2.37
C ASP A 277 3.74 -11.29 -2.20
N CYS A 278 3.35 -12.08 -3.22
CA CYS A 278 2.01 -12.65 -3.34
C CYS A 278 1.92 -14.14 -2.91
N LEU A 279 3.04 -14.83 -2.74
CA LEU A 279 3.05 -16.27 -2.47
C LEU A 279 2.21 -16.73 -1.28
N PRO A 280 2.11 -15.96 -0.16
CA PRO A 280 1.25 -16.38 0.96
C PRO A 280 -0.22 -16.62 0.59
N ASN A 281 -0.72 -16.04 -0.50
CA ASN A 281 -2.09 -16.22 -0.98
C ASN A 281 -2.23 -17.21 -2.16
N MET A 282 -1.13 -17.84 -2.60
CA MET A 282 -1.10 -18.64 -3.82
C MET A 282 -0.73 -20.10 -3.53
N ILE A 283 -1.25 -21.01 -4.34
CA ILE A 283 -0.80 -22.40 -4.43
C ILE A 283 0.15 -22.56 -5.61
N ALA A 284 0.89 -23.66 -5.65
CA ALA A 284 1.92 -23.90 -6.68
C ALA A 284 1.42 -23.76 -8.12
N SER A 285 0.19 -24.19 -8.42
CA SER A 285 -0.41 -24.08 -9.76
C SER A 285 -0.70 -22.62 -10.13
N GLU A 286 -1.21 -21.80 -9.19
CA GLU A 286 -1.45 -20.37 -9.41
C GLU A 286 -0.12 -19.63 -9.64
N VAL A 287 0.94 -19.99 -8.90
CA VAL A 287 2.28 -19.41 -9.08
C VAL A 287 2.82 -19.74 -10.46
N ALA A 288 2.75 -21.01 -10.89
CA ALA A 288 3.21 -21.46 -12.21
C ALA A 288 2.44 -20.79 -13.36
N GLU A 289 1.14 -20.52 -13.17
CA GLU A 289 0.28 -19.86 -14.16
C GLU A 289 0.54 -18.36 -14.28
N ARG A 290 0.81 -17.64 -13.16
CA ARG A 290 0.68 -16.19 -13.11
C ARG A 290 1.99 -15.42 -12.90
N ALA A 291 3.02 -16.05 -12.29
CA ALA A 291 4.22 -15.31 -11.89
C ALA A 291 5.04 -14.85 -13.11
N GLU A 292 5.29 -15.72 -14.08
CA GLU A 292 6.01 -15.36 -15.30
C GLU A 292 5.25 -14.33 -16.16
N PRO A 293 3.95 -14.50 -16.46
CA PRO A 293 3.17 -13.47 -17.17
C PRO A 293 3.21 -12.10 -16.50
N LEU A 294 3.06 -12.02 -15.17
CA LEU A 294 3.15 -10.74 -14.46
C LEU A 294 4.52 -10.08 -14.62
N VAL A 295 5.61 -10.85 -14.43
CA VAL A 295 6.97 -10.30 -14.59
C VAL A 295 7.19 -9.78 -16.01
N ARG A 296 6.76 -10.53 -17.03
CA ARG A 296 6.88 -10.09 -18.44
C ARG A 296 6.05 -8.84 -18.73
N GLN A 297 4.82 -8.76 -18.22
CA GLN A 297 3.96 -7.58 -18.32
C GLN A 297 4.63 -6.33 -17.72
N LEU A 298 5.19 -6.45 -16.50
CA LEU A 298 5.89 -5.35 -15.86
C LEU A 298 7.19 -4.98 -16.59
N ARG A 299 7.93 -5.98 -17.11
CA ARG A 299 9.16 -5.76 -17.86
C ARG A 299 8.92 -5.09 -19.20
N GLU A 300 7.84 -5.42 -19.89
CA GLU A 300 7.42 -4.76 -21.13
C GLU A 300 7.13 -3.27 -20.89
N ALA A 301 6.38 -2.96 -19.83
CA ALA A 301 6.04 -1.59 -19.50
C ALA A 301 7.23 -0.78 -18.94
N ARG A 302 8.14 -1.44 -18.22
CA ARG A 302 9.29 -0.83 -17.53
C ARG A 302 10.55 -1.67 -17.74
N PRO A 303 11.23 -1.49 -18.87
CA PRO A 303 12.35 -2.35 -19.29
C PRO A 303 13.50 -2.45 -18.28
N ASP A 304 13.79 -1.37 -17.54
CA ASP A 304 14.96 -1.27 -16.66
C ASP A 304 14.62 -1.31 -15.16
N THR A 305 13.33 -1.26 -14.80
CA THR A 305 12.93 -1.23 -13.38
C THR A 305 13.18 -2.59 -12.72
N PRO A 306 13.92 -2.65 -11.61
CA PRO A 306 14.14 -3.91 -10.87
C PRO A 306 12.83 -4.53 -10.38
N ILE A 307 12.78 -5.87 -10.42
CA ILE A 307 11.65 -6.67 -9.91
C ILE A 307 12.19 -7.66 -8.89
N VAL A 308 11.70 -7.61 -7.66
CA VAL A 308 12.05 -8.54 -6.59
C VAL A 308 10.92 -9.54 -6.42
N LEU A 309 11.17 -10.83 -6.66
CA LEU A 309 10.25 -11.93 -6.37
C LEU A 309 10.51 -12.45 -4.97
N VAL A 310 9.46 -12.59 -4.17
CA VAL A 310 9.55 -12.94 -2.75
C VAL A 310 8.85 -14.27 -2.49
N GLU A 311 9.55 -15.19 -1.82
CA GLU A 311 8.94 -16.44 -1.33
C GLU A 311 8.00 -16.21 -0.16
N ASP A 312 7.13 -17.20 0.07
CA ASP A 312 6.33 -17.24 1.30
C ASP A 312 7.22 -17.49 2.53
N ARG A 313 6.85 -16.86 3.65
CA ARG A 313 7.51 -17.06 4.95
C ARG A 313 7.24 -18.49 5.45
N THR A 314 8.18 -19.06 6.18
CA THR A 314 7.93 -20.33 6.87
C THR A 314 6.96 -20.08 8.03
N TYR A 315 5.83 -20.79 8.07
CA TYR A 315 4.87 -20.67 9.17
C TYR A 315 5.46 -21.22 10.46
N GLY A 316 5.27 -20.53 11.58
CA GLY A 316 5.82 -20.94 12.87
C GLY A 316 5.43 -22.35 13.32
N TYR A 317 4.30 -22.90 12.86
CA TYR A 317 3.88 -24.26 13.12
C TYR A 317 4.30 -25.28 12.03
N ALA A 318 5.10 -24.87 11.04
CA ALA A 318 5.49 -25.77 9.95
C ALA A 318 6.37 -26.94 10.44
N TRP A 319 7.11 -26.78 11.55
CA TRP A 319 7.91 -27.84 12.13
C TRP A 319 7.12 -29.09 12.49
N ILE A 320 5.84 -28.97 12.88
CA ILE A 320 4.95 -30.07 13.26
C ILE A 320 3.86 -30.37 12.22
N LYS A 321 3.52 -29.43 11.33
CA LYS A 321 2.42 -29.57 10.39
C LYS A 321 2.91 -29.89 8.98
N ALA A 322 2.80 -31.17 8.55
CA ALA A 322 3.28 -31.62 7.25
C ALA A 322 2.64 -30.86 6.08
N SER A 323 1.34 -30.56 6.12
CA SER A 323 0.65 -29.80 5.05
C SER A 323 1.17 -28.38 4.88
N ALA A 324 1.65 -27.75 5.96
CA ALA A 324 2.29 -26.43 5.87
C ALA A 324 3.66 -26.52 5.19
N ARG A 325 4.47 -27.53 5.53
CA ARG A 325 5.76 -27.77 4.86
C ARG A 325 5.60 -28.04 3.38
N GLU A 326 4.66 -28.92 3.02
CA GLU A 326 4.37 -29.24 1.61
C GLU A 326 3.92 -28.01 0.82
N ARG A 327 3.05 -27.18 1.40
CA ARG A 327 2.62 -25.92 0.80
C ARG A 327 3.82 -25.01 0.50
N HIS A 328 4.70 -24.80 1.47
CA HIS A 328 5.89 -23.95 1.28
C HIS A 328 6.82 -24.53 0.23
N GLN A 329 7.12 -25.83 0.31
CA GLN A 329 8.01 -26.52 -0.64
C GLN A 329 7.50 -26.41 -2.09
N THR A 330 6.23 -26.70 -2.29
CA THR A 330 5.64 -26.72 -3.64
C THR A 330 5.49 -25.33 -4.24
N ALA A 331 5.02 -24.33 -3.45
CA ALA A 331 4.87 -22.96 -3.92
C ALA A 331 6.22 -22.28 -4.19
N ARG A 332 7.21 -22.47 -3.29
CA ARG A 332 8.58 -21.97 -3.49
C ARG A 332 9.23 -22.61 -4.71
N ALA A 333 9.14 -23.92 -4.86
CA ALA A 333 9.67 -24.61 -6.03
C ALA A 333 9.05 -24.13 -7.35
N ALA A 334 7.75 -23.75 -7.34
CA ALA A 334 7.13 -23.15 -8.51
C ALA A 334 7.70 -21.76 -8.81
N LEU A 335 7.93 -20.92 -7.79
CA LEU A 335 8.53 -19.59 -7.98
C LEU A 335 9.98 -19.66 -8.43
N VAL A 336 10.80 -20.57 -7.85
CA VAL A 336 12.18 -20.80 -8.28
C VAL A 336 12.23 -21.18 -9.76
N ARG A 337 11.41 -22.15 -10.18
CA ARG A 337 11.34 -22.52 -11.62
C ARG A 337 10.96 -21.34 -12.51
N THR A 338 10.01 -20.52 -12.07
CA THR A 338 9.63 -19.29 -12.80
C THR A 338 10.82 -18.33 -12.90
N PHE A 339 11.53 -18.12 -11.81
CA PHE A 339 12.71 -17.25 -11.78
C PHE A 339 13.80 -17.75 -12.72
N ASP A 340 14.13 -19.05 -12.68
CA ASP A 340 15.14 -19.67 -13.54
C ASP A 340 14.76 -19.58 -15.03
N ASN A 341 13.49 -19.80 -15.36
CA ASN A 341 12.98 -19.65 -16.73
C ASN A 341 13.12 -18.20 -17.23
N LEU A 342 12.78 -17.21 -16.39
CA LEU A 342 12.93 -15.81 -16.73
C LEU A 342 14.41 -15.43 -16.96
N VAL A 343 15.31 -15.87 -16.08
CA VAL A 343 16.75 -15.64 -16.23
C VAL A 343 17.27 -16.31 -17.52
N SER A 344 16.93 -17.58 -17.74
CA SER A 344 17.37 -18.35 -18.92
C SER A 344 16.83 -17.77 -20.23
N SER A 345 15.65 -17.13 -20.20
CA SER A 345 15.07 -16.40 -21.35
C SER A 345 15.62 -14.99 -21.52
N GLY A 346 16.61 -14.57 -20.73
CA GLY A 346 17.29 -13.29 -20.87
C GLY A 346 16.62 -12.11 -20.20
N VAL A 347 15.61 -12.32 -19.33
CA VAL A 347 15.01 -11.25 -18.54
C VAL A 347 16.02 -10.76 -17.51
N LYS A 348 16.36 -9.47 -17.58
CA LYS A 348 17.36 -8.83 -16.68
C LYS A 348 16.66 -8.06 -15.55
N GLY A 349 17.45 -7.68 -14.52
CA GLY A 349 16.97 -6.83 -13.42
C GLY A 349 15.92 -7.52 -12.54
N ILE A 350 15.92 -8.85 -12.50
CA ILE A 350 15.09 -9.61 -11.55
C ILE A 350 15.95 -10.07 -10.37
N HIS A 351 15.39 -10.00 -9.18
CA HIS A 351 16.01 -10.37 -7.91
C HIS A 351 15.13 -11.37 -7.19
N TYR A 352 15.71 -12.18 -6.33
CA TYR A 352 15.01 -13.20 -5.59
C TYR A 352 15.24 -13.04 -4.09
N LEU A 353 14.20 -13.20 -3.28
CA LEU A 353 14.26 -13.17 -1.82
C LEU A 353 13.68 -14.47 -1.27
N GLU A 354 14.52 -15.27 -0.65
CA GLU A 354 14.14 -16.53 -0.03
C GLU A 354 13.28 -16.32 1.22
N GLY A 355 12.28 -17.19 1.41
CA GLY A 355 11.30 -17.09 2.48
C GLY A 355 11.75 -17.67 3.82
N ALA A 356 12.76 -18.52 3.83
CA ALA A 356 13.12 -19.31 4.99
C ALA A 356 13.53 -18.46 6.22
N THR A 357 14.19 -17.33 5.98
CA THR A 357 14.76 -16.48 7.03
C THR A 357 13.93 -15.24 7.36
N LEU A 358 12.81 -15.03 6.65
CA LEU A 358 12.02 -13.79 6.76
C LEU A 358 11.42 -13.55 8.17
N LEU A 359 11.20 -14.60 8.94
CA LEU A 359 10.63 -14.52 10.29
C LEU A 359 11.63 -14.88 11.40
N GLY A 360 12.86 -15.30 11.04
CA GLY A 360 13.82 -15.89 11.99
C GLY A 360 13.57 -17.38 12.19
N ASP A 361 14.18 -17.97 13.21
CA ASP A 361 14.23 -19.42 13.47
C ASP A 361 13.70 -19.83 14.87
N ASP A 362 13.12 -18.87 15.61
CA ASP A 362 12.61 -19.07 16.98
C ASP A 362 11.09 -19.22 17.05
N ASP A 363 10.38 -19.15 15.92
CA ASP A 363 8.91 -19.22 15.77
C ASP A 363 8.13 -18.09 16.48
N GLU A 364 8.79 -17.07 17.07
CA GLU A 364 8.17 -16.00 17.86
C GLU A 364 7.70 -14.79 17.02
N ALA A 365 7.96 -14.78 15.72
CA ALA A 365 7.77 -13.62 14.87
C ALA A 365 6.36 -13.43 14.29
N THR A 366 5.37 -14.22 14.74
CA THR A 366 4.00 -14.18 14.21
C THR A 366 2.95 -14.12 15.31
N THR A 367 1.75 -13.63 14.96
CA THR A 367 0.59 -13.59 15.87
C THR A 367 -0.23 -14.87 15.81
N ASP A 368 -0.31 -15.53 14.64
CA ASP A 368 -1.17 -16.68 14.36
C ASP A 368 -0.45 -17.83 13.63
N GLY A 369 0.89 -17.77 13.61
CA GLY A 369 1.76 -18.71 12.91
C GLY A 369 2.03 -18.35 11.45
N SER A 370 1.35 -17.33 10.90
CA SER A 370 1.50 -16.87 9.51
C SER A 370 1.74 -15.37 9.41
N HIS A 371 0.90 -14.56 10.07
CA HIS A 371 0.99 -13.10 10.00
C HIS A 371 2.04 -12.55 10.98
N PRO A 372 3.00 -11.77 10.52
CA PRO A 372 4.05 -11.22 11.36
C PRO A 372 3.48 -10.33 12.47
N ASN A 373 4.01 -10.46 13.68
CA ASN A 373 3.91 -9.44 14.70
C ASN A 373 5.00 -8.36 14.45
N ASP A 374 5.16 -7.39 15.36
CA ASP A 374 6.14 -6.32 15.18
C ASP A 374 7.58 -6.84 15.05
N LEU A 375 7.95 -7.90 15.79
CA LEU A 375 9.25 -8.56 15.65
C LEU A 375 9.43 -9.13 14.25
N GLY A 376 8.41 -9.83 13.74
CA GLY A 376 8.42 -10.39 12.38
C GLY A 376 8.51 -9.32 11.31
N PHE A 377 7.85 -8.18 11.46
CA PHE A 377 7.98 -7.07 10.51
C PHE A 377 9.37 -6.45 10.50
N VAL A 378 10.03 -6.33 11.65
CA VAL A 378 11.43 -5.86 11.73
C VAL A 378 12.35 -6.85 11.05
N ARG A 379 12.24 -8.16 11.33
CA ARG A 379 13.02 -9.22 10.70
C ARG A 379 12.84 -9.25 9.18
N GLN A 380 11.60 -9.12 8.70
CA GLN A 380 11.37 -9.00 7.27
C GLN A 380 12.06 -7.77 6.68
N ALA A 381 11.96 -6.61 7.32
CA ALA A 381 12.65 -5.42 6.84
C ALA A 381 14.18 -5.64 6.79
N ASP A 382 14.76 -6.34 7.77
CA ASP A 382 16.18 -6.69 7.79
C ASP A 382 16.58 -7.60 6.62
N ALA A 383 15.71 -8.57 6.25
CA ALA A 383 15.95 -9.47 5.12
C ALA A 383 15.72 -8.82 3.76
N PHE A 384 14.71 -7.94 3.64
CA PHE A 384 14.41 -7.22 2.39
C PHE A 384 15.44 -6.14 2.06
N GLU A 385 15.98 -5.45 3.08
CA GLU A 385 16.83 -4.28 2.88
C GLU A 385 18.06 -4.57 2.01
N PRO A 386 18.87 -5.63 2.22
CA PRO A 386 20.03 -5.93 1.38
C PRO A 386 19.65 -6.18 -0.09
N VAL A 387 18.55 -6.92 -0.33
CA VAL A 387 18.08 -7.21 -1.69
C VAL A 387 17.60 -5.93 -2.38
N LEU A 388 16.88 -5.07 -1.66
CA LEU A 388 16.42 -3.79 -2.19
C LEU A 388 17.59 -2.83 -2.43
N ARG A 389 18.59 -2.75 -1.53
CA ARG A 389 19.79 -1.94 -1.77
C ARG A 389 20.51 -2.38 -3.04
N LYS A 390 20.70 -3.69 -3.24
CA LYS A 390 21.29 -4.25 -4.47
C LYS A 390 20.42 -3.89 -5.69
N ALA A 391 19.12 -4.09 -5.64
CA ALA A 391 18.20 -3.80 -6.74
C ALA A 391 18.21 -2.32 -7.11
N LEU A 392 18.32 -1.43 -6.13
CA LEU A 392 18.32 0.03 -6.31
C LEU A 392 19.72 0.62 -6.61
N GLY A 393 20.78 -0.18 -6.61
CA GLY A 393 22.14 0.29 -6.78
C GLY A 393 22.65 1.15 -5.58
N LEU A 394 22.09 0.92 -4.40
CA LEU A 394 22.51 1.56 -3.15
C LEU A 394 23.47 0.60 -2.43
N GLY A 395 24.74 0.67 -2.77
CA GLY A 395 25.78 -0.15 -2.18
C GLY A 395 26.06 0.15 -0.72
#